data_1b4efb890d44c2cf8877baecef1ec863
#
_entry.id   1b4efb890d44c2cf8877baecef1ec863
#
_cell.length_a   1.000
_cell.length_b   1.000
_cell.length_c   1.000
_cell.angle_alpha   90.00
_cell.angle_beta   90.00
_cell.angle_gamma   90.00
#
_symmetry.space_group_name_H-M   'P 1'
#
loop_
_entity.id
_entity.type
_entity.pdbx_description
1 polymer ?
#
loop_
_entity_poly.entity_id
_entity_poly.type
_entity_poly.pdbx_seq_one_letter_code
_entity_poly.pdbx_strand_id
1 'polypeptide(L)'
;ITERLVGSEMCIRDRAMEAARRSKALGEVRMNYVENAIRRALAEVGDRYEAKMYWLATIVSGAPFLGLLGTVWGVMDAFGTMDRGGATIEHLAPGVSGALLTTVAALCVAIPIVFVYNGLLGMARGAMTKLENFSSNLADRIELEKGS
;
A
#
# COMPACT_ATOMS: atom_id res chain seq x y z
N ILE A 1 14.06 4.91 5.02
CA ILE A 1 12.78 5.34 5.62
C ILE A 1 12.99 6.60 6.45
N THR A 2 14.01 6.66 7.30
CA THR A 2 14.31 7.80 8.19
C THR A 2 14.56 9.11 7.42
N GLU A 3 15.35 9.10 6.35
CA GLU A 3 15.58 10.27 5.50
C GLU A 3 14.30 10.79 4.80
N ARG A 4 13.42 9.88 4.39
CA ARG A 4 12.15 10.27 3.79
C ARG A 4 11.17 10.86 4.81
N LEU A 5 11.20 10.38 6.05
CA LEU A 5 10.42 10.95 7.16
C LEU A 5 10.87 12.37 7.46
N VAL A 6 12.18 12.61 7.60
CA VAL A 6 12.74 13.95 7.81
C VAL A 6 12.35 14.91 6.68
N GLY A 7 12.42 14.47 5.42
CA GLY A 7 11.97 15.28 4.29
C GLY A 7 10.47 15.60 4.34
N SER A 8 9.64 14.67 4.82
CA SER A 8 8.19 14.89 4.97
C SER A 8 7.88 15.84 6.12
N GLU A 9 8.57 15.73 7.25
CA GLU A 9 8.46 16.64 8.40
C GLU A 9 8.85 18.07 8.02
N MET A 10 9.95 18.23 7.27
CA MET A 10 10.37 19.54 6.76
C MET A 10 9.32 20.15 5.83
N CYS A 11 8.75 19.37 4.92
CA CYS A 11 7.71 19.84 4.01
C CYS A 11 6.44 20.28 4.76
N ILE A 12 6.01 19.51 5.77
CA ILE A 12 4.84 19.86 6.60
C ILE A 12 5.12 21.13 7.38
N ARG A 13 6.29 21.26 7.99
CA ARG A 13 6.71 22.44 8.73
C ARG A 13 6.74 23.67 7.84
N ASP A 14 7.36 23.59 6.67
CA ASP A 14 7.47 24.72 5.75
C ASP A 14 6.11 25.20 5.25
N ARG A 15 5.20 24.29 4.93
CA ARG A 15 3.82 24.63 4.55
C ARG A 15 3.03 25.26 5.70
N ALA A 16 3.19 24.75 6.93
CA ALA A 16 2.57 25.32 8.11
C ALA A 16 3.07 26.74 8.40
N MET A 17 4.40 26.95 8.33
CA MET A 17 5.02 28.27 8.53
C MET A 17 4.63 29.26 7.44
N GLU A 18 4.55 28.83 6.19
CA GLU A 18 4.07 29.69 5.09
C GLU A 18 2.60 30.06 5.27
N ALA A 19 1.75 29.12 5.66
CA ALA A 19 0.34 29.37 5.97
C ALA A 19 0.18 30.36 7.14
N ALA A 20 0.98 30.21 8.19
CA ALA A 20 1.00 31.12 9.32
C ALA A 20 1.44 32.55 8.92
N ARG A 21 2.51 32.67 8.11
CA ARG A 21 2.99 33.95 7.59
C ARG A 21 1.94 34.65 6.71
N ARG A 22 1.32 33.93 5.79
CA ARG A 22 0.25 34.47 4.93
C ARG A 22 -0.97 34.92 5.74
N SER A 23 -1.34 34.13 6.73
CA SER A 23 -2.45 34.46 7.63
C SER A 23 -2.17 35.72 8.45
N LYS A 24 -0.93 35.87 8.96
CA LYS A 24 -0.47 37.05 9.69
C LYS A 24 -0.45 38.32 8.81
N ALA A 25 -0.10 38.18 7.54
CA ALA A 25 -0.13 39.27 6.56
C ALA A 25 -1.56 39.80 6.28
N LEU A 26 -2.59 38.97 6.54
CA LEU A 26 -4.00 39.32 6.43
C LEU A 26 -4.59 39.92 7.72
N GLY A 27 -3.76 40.20 8.75
CA GLY A 27 -4.11 40.86 9.99
C GLY A 27 -4.47 39.99 11.17
N GLU A 28 -4.69 38.69 10.97
CA GLU A 28 -4.98 37.74 12.05
C GLU A 28 -4.55 36.33 11.66
N VAL A 29 -3.86 35.62 12.58
CA VAL A 29 -3.52 34.20 12.38
C VAL A 29 -4.78 33.37 12.55
N ARG A 30 -5.35 32.91 11.44
CA ARG A 30 -6.49 31.99 11.43
C ARG A 30 -6.00 30.57 11.57
N MET A 31 -6.11 30.01 12.75
CA MET A 31 -5.66 28.66 13.09
C MET A 31 -6.24 27.59 12.15
N ASN A 32 -7.52 27.73 11.79
CA ASN A 32 -8.17 26.85 10.82
C ASN A 32 -7.47 26.80 9.44
N TYR A 33 -6.85 27.90 9.02
CA TYR A 33 -6.12 27.94 7.75
C TYR A 33 -4.79 27.18 7.84
N VAL A 34 -4.08 27.29 8.96
CA VAL A 34 -2.84 26.59 9.24
C VAL A 34 -3.10 25.09 9.37
N GLU A 35 -4.12 24.72 10.15
CA GLU A 35 -4.53 23.33 10.33
C GLU A 35 -4.92 22.66 9.00
N ASN A 36 -5.68 23.34 8.16
CA ASN A 36 -6.04 22.84 6.84
C ASN A 36 -4.80 22.69 5.91
N ALA A 37 -3.81 23.55 6.03
CA ALA A 37 -2.57 23.43 5.27
C ALA A 37 -1.76 22.19 5.71
N ILE A 38 -1.68 21.94 7.01
CA ILE A 38 -1.05 20.76 7.60
C ILE A 38 -1.77 19.49 7.16
N ARG A 39 -3.10 19.45 7.27
CA ARG A 39 -3.91 18.29 6.85
C ARG A 39 -3.72 17.95 5.37
N ARG A 40 -3.66 18.95 4.49
CA ARG A 40 -3.39 18.73 3.05
C ARG A 40 -1.98 18.17 2.82
N ALA A 41 -0.98 18.67 3.54
CA ALA A 41 0.38 18.17 3.43
C ALA A 41 0.48 16.70 3.89
N LEU A 42 -0.19 16.34 4.99
CA LEU A 42 -0.28 14.96 5.48
C LEU A 42 -0.96 14.04 4.46
N ALA A 43 -2.10 14.46 3.90
CA ALA A 43 -2.81 13.69 2.88
C ALA A 43 -1.93 13.42 1.64
N GLU A 44 -1.23 14.44 1.13
CA GLU A 44 -0.33 14.28 -0.02
C GLU A 44 0.82 13.30 0.26
N VAL A 45 1.34 13.28 1.48
CA VAL A 45 2.35 12.29 1.89
C VAL A 45 1.74 10.89 1.97
N GLY A 46 0.54 10.76 2.54
CA GLY A 46 -0.22 9.51 2.63
C GLY A 46 -0.46 8.89 1.26
N ASP A 47 -1.01 9.66 0.32
CA ASP A 47 -1.30 9.22 -1.05
C ASP A 47 -0.06 8.68 -1.76
N ARG A 48 1.11 9.29 -1.55
CA ARG A 48 2.38 8.80 -2.12
C ARG A 48 2.82 7.44 -1.58
N TYR A 49 2.52 7.14 -0.32
CA TYR A 49 2.80 5.84 0.28
C TYR A 49 1.80 4.80 -0.21
N GLU A 50 0.52 5.13 -0.26
CA GLU A 50 -0.55 4.22 -0.70
C GLU A 50 -0.41 3.84 -2.18
N ALA A 51 -0.12 4.79 -3.06
CA ALA A 51 0.03 4.54 -4.49
C ALA A 51 1.08 3.47 -4.82
N LYS A 52 2.18 3.42 -4.06
CA LYS A 52 3.24 2.42 -4.26
C LYS A 52 2.86 1.04 -3.72
N MET A 53 1.98 0.99 -2.71
CA MET A 53 1.56 -0.26 -2.07
C MET A 53 0.41 -0.93 -2.83
N TYR A 54 -0.33 -0.18 -3.64
CA TYR A 54 -1.45 -0.67 -4.44
C TYR A 54 -1.04 -1.83 -5.36
N TRP A 55 0.07 -1.71 -6.08
CA TRP A 55 0.57 -2.77 -6.97
C TRP A 55 0.95 -4.05 -6.22
N LEU A 56 1.60 -3.92 -5.05
CA LEU A 56 1.92 -5.08 -4.22
C LEU A 56 0.64 -5.77 -3.73
N ALA A 57 -0.33 -5.01 -3.26
CA ALA A 57 -1.63 -5.53 -2.82
C ALA A 57 -2.33 -6.30 -3.94
N THR A 58 -2.29 -5.77 -5.18
CA THR A 58 -2.87 -6.42 -6.35
C THR A 58 -2.18 -7.75 -6.66
N ILE A 59 -0.84 -7.79 -6.62
CA ILE A 59 -0.08 -9.04 -6.86
C ILE A 59 -0.37 -10.07 -5.77
N VAL A 60 -0.36 -9.65 -4.50
CA VAL A 60 -0.68 -10.52 -3.35
C VAL A 60 -2.04 -11.18 -3.52
N SER A 61 -3.05 -10.40 -3.93
CA SER A 61 -4.41 -10.89 -4.11
C SER A 61 -4.58 -11.71 -5.39
N GLY A 62 -3.91 -11.31 -6.48
CA GLY A 62 -4.09 -11.91 -7.81
C GLY A 62 -3.33 -13.23 -8.02
N ALA A 63 -2.14 -13.38 -7.42
CA ALA A 63 -1.29 -14.54 -7.66
C ALA A 63 -1.96 -15.89 -7.32
N PRO A 64 -2.65 -16.06 -6.17
CA PRO A 64 -3.34 -17.30 -5.88
C PRO A 64 -4.48 -17.63 -6.88
N PHE A 65 -5.18 -16.61 -7.38
CA PHE A 65 -6.23 -16.81 -8.39
C PHE A 65 -5.66 -17.25 -9.73
N LEU A 66 -4.47 -16.79 -10.11
CA LEU A 66 -3.78 -17.28 -11.30
C LEU A 66 -3.36 -18.75 -11.13
N GLY A 67 -2.97 -19.15 -9.93
CA GLY A 67 -2.70 -20.55 -9.60
C GLY A 67 -3.96 -21.43 -9.72
N LEU A 68 -5.10 -20.94 -9.20
CA LEU A 68 -6.39 -21.61 -9.32
C LEU A 68 -6.82 -21.72 -10.78
N LEU A 69 -6.66 -20.65 -11.58
CA LEU A 69 -6.93 -20.67 -13.00
C LEU A 69 -6.11 -21.76 -13.71
N GLY A 70 -4.82 -21.89 -13.36
CA GLY A 70 -3.95 -22.93 -13.91
C GLY A 70 -4.44 -24.34 -13.60
N THR A 71 -4.94 -24.62 -12.38
CA THR A 71 -5.51 -25.94 -12.06
C THR A 71 -6.77 -26.22 -12.83
N VAL A 72 -7.70 -25.25 -12.89
CA VAL A 72 -8.97 -25.43 -13.64
C VAL A 72 -8.67 -25.69 -15.11
N TRP A 73 -7.79 -24.92 -15.71
CA TRP A 73 -7.39 -25.06 -17.10
C TRP A 73 -6.73 -26.41 -17.36
N GLY A 74 -5.74 -26.82 -16.55
CA GLY A 74 -5.02 -28.06 -16.73
C GLY A 74 -5.91 -29.31 -16.52
N VAL A 75 -6.85 -29.26 -15.58
CA VAL A 75 -7.83 -30.33 -15.39
C VAL A 75 -8.81 -30.39 -16.58
N MET A 76 -9.27 -29.24 -17.06
CA MET A 76 -10.16 -29.17 -18.23
C MET A 76 -9.47 -29.74 -19.49
N ASP A 77 -8.20 -29.41 -19.72
CA ASP A 77 -7.42 -29.94 -20.83
C ASP A 77 -7.23 -31.46 -20.73
N ALA A 78 -6.90 -31.95 -19.52
CA ALA A 78 -6.75 -33.37 -19.26
C ALA A 78 -8.03 -34.16 -19.57
N PHE A 79 -9.21 -33.65 -19.18
CA PHE A 79 -10.50 -34.29 -19.50
C PHE A 79 -10.91 -34.11 -20.97
N GLY A 80 -10.55 -33.00 -21.60
CA GLY A 80 -10.83 -32.78 -23.04
C GLY A 80 -10.13 -33.76 -23.96
N THR A 81 -9.01 -34.35 -23.52
CA THR A 81 -8.31 -35.41 -24.26
C THR A 81 -8.99 -36.77 -24.13
N MET A 82 -9.79 -37.01 -23.07
CA MET A 82 -10.53 -38.27 -22.87
C MET A 82 -11.59 -38.51 -23.96
N ASP A 83 -12.22 -37.46 -24.44
CA ASP A 83 -13.35 -37.55 -25.38
C ASP A 83 -12.91 -38.06 -26.80
N ARG A 84 -11.59 -38.10 -27.04
CA ARG A 84 -11.01 -38.46 -28.35
C ARG A 84 -10.58 -39.92 -28.49
N GLY A 85 -10.77 -40.78 -27.50
CA GLY A 85 -10.54 -42.23 -27.62
C GLY A 85 -9.83 -42.89 -26.46
N GLY A 86 -10.57 -43.47 -25.51
CA GLY A 86 -10.11 -44.51 -24.60
C GLY A 86 -9.01 -44.09 -23.60
N ALA A 87 -9.17 -42.93 -22.98
CA ALA A 87 -8.21 -42.47 -22.00
C ALA A 87 -8.26 -43.29 -20.71
N THR A 88 -7.13 -43.88 -20.35
CA THR A 88 -6.92 -44.52 -19.07
C THR A 88 -6.45 -43.49 -18.03
N ILE A 89 -6.59 -43.81 -16.75
CA ILE A 89 -6.08 -43.00 -15.63
C ILE A 89 -4.60 -42.60 -15.82
N GLU A 90 -3.83 -43.44 -16.49
CA GLU A 90 -2.40 -43.18 -16.80
C GLU A 90 -2.19 -41.96 -17.71
N HIS A 91 -3.14 -41.65 -18.58
CA HIS A 91 -3.10 -40.49 -19.46
C HIS A 91 -3.55 -39.19 -18.76
N LEU A 92 -4.37 -39.29 -17.73
CA LEU A 92 -4.87 -38.14 -16.97
C LEU A 92 -3.88 -37.67 -15.92
N ALA A 93 -3.15 -38.59 -15.30
CA ALA A 93 -2.26 -38.28 -14.18
C ALA A 93 -1.24 -37.16 -14.47
N PRO A 94 -0.55 -37.12 -15.64
CA PRO A 94 0.40 -36.06 -15.95
C PRO A 94 -0.27 -34.69 -16.07
N GLY A 95 -1.47 -34.60 -16.70
CA GLY A 95 -2.21 -33.35 -16.86
C GLY A 95 -2.67 -32.78 -15.53
N VAL A 96 -3.23 -33.61 -14.66
CA VAL A 96 -3.65 -33.21 -13.32
C VAL A 96 -2.45 -32.80 -12.45
N SER A 97 -1.36 -33.57 -12.50
CA SER A 97 -0.13 -33.26 -11.78
C SER A 97 0.45 -31.91 -12.20
N GLY A 98 0.51 -31.64 -13.52
CA GLY A 98 0.94 -30.35 -14.05
C GLY A 98 0.03 -29.19 -13.60
N ALA A 99 -1.28 -29.42 -13.59
CA ALA A 99 -2.26 -28.45 -13.09
C ALA A 99 -2.00 -28.09 -11.62
N LEU A 100 -1.80 -29.05 -10.75
CA LEU A 100 -1.51 -28.83 -9.33
C LEU A 100 -0.18 -28.08 -9.11
N LEU A 101 0.82 -28.33 -9.95
CA LEU A 101 2.10 -27.66 -9.88
C LEU A 101 1.96 -26.14 -10.11
N THR A 102 1.05 -25.71 -10.95
CA THR A 102 0.83 -24.26 -11.19
C THR A 102 0.35 -23.54 -9.94
N THR A 103 -0.52 -24.17 -9.13
CA THR A 103 -0.97 -23.59 -7.85
C THR A 103 0.17 -23.54 -6.83
N VAL A 104 1.00 -24.58 -6.75
CA VAL A 104 2.17 -24.56 -5.87
C VAL A 104 3.12 -23.44 -6.25
N ALA A 105 3.40 -23.28 -7.54
CA ALA A 105 4.26 -22.20 -8.02
C ALA A 105 3.67 -20.80 -7.69
N ALA A 106 2.38 -20.62 -7.89
CA ALA A 106 1.70 -19.37 -7.55
C ALA A 106 1.77 -19.04 -6.05
N LEU A 107 1.59 -20.04 -5.18
CA LEU A 107 1.70 -19.88 -3.73
C LEU A 107 3.13 -19.62 -3.28
N CYS A 108 4.12 -20.26 -3.88
CA CYS A 108 5.54 -20.00 -3.62
C CYS A 108 5.93 -18.53 -3.90
N VAL A 109 5.28 -17.88 -4.85
CA VAL A 109 5.45 -16.45 -5.13
C VAL A 109 4.62 -15.60 -4.18
N ALA A 110 3.34 -15.94 -3.98
CA ALA A 110 2.41 -15.14 -3.19
C ALA A 110 2.83 -15.04 -1.71
N ILE A 111 3.23 -16.14 -1.09
CA ILE A 111 3.52 -16.20 0.34
C ILE A 111 4.65 -15.22 0.75
N PRO A 112 5.85 -15.22 0.13
CA PRO A 112 6.88 -14.26 0.47
C PRO A 112 6.45 -12.80 0.28
N ILE A 113 5.70 -12.53 -0.80
CA ILE A 113 5.24 -11.18 -1.11
C ILE A 113 4.24 -10.68 -0.06
N VAL A 114 3.37 -11.55 0.49
CA VAL A 114 2.45 -11.22 1.60
C VAL A 114 3.23 -10.74 2.82
N PHE A 115 4.29 -11.44 3.21
CA PHE A 115 5.11 -11.04 4.36
C PHE A 115 5.78 -9.68 4.13
N VAL A 116 6.36 -9.46 2.95
CA VAL A 116 6.99 -8.19 2.58
C VAL A 116 5.94 -7.07 2.58
N TYR A 117 4.78 -7.30 1.98
CA TYR A 117 3.68 -6.33 1.94
C TYR A 117 3.21 -5.92 3.34
N ASN A 118 2.96 -6.88 4.22
CA ASN A 118 2.52 -6.61 5.59
C ASN A 118 3.59 -5.85 6.38
N GLY A 119 4.87 -6.19 6.21
CA GLY A 119 5.97 -5.45 6.81
C GLY A 119 6.05 -4.00 6.34
N LEU A 120 5.94 -3.76 5.03
CA LEU A 120 5.92 -2.41 4.46
C LEU A 120 4.69 -1.60 4.92
N LEU A 121 3.53 -2.25 5.00
CA LEU A 121 2.30 -1.63 5.48
C LEU A 121 2.43 -1.19 6.95
N GLY A 122 3.00 -2.04 7.80
CA GLY A 122 3.27 -1.71 9.19
C GLY A 122 4.21 -0.51 9.34
N MET A 123 5.30 -0.48 8.56
CA MET A 123 6.23 0.65 8.54
C MET A 123 5.60 1.95 8.03
N ALA A 124 4.76 1.88 6.98
CA ALA A 124 4.07 3.03 6.45
C ALA A 124 3.07 3.63 7.46
N ARG A 125 2.28 2.77 8.13
CA ARG A 125 1.37 3.21 9.20
C ARG A 125 2.11 3.85 10.37
N GLY A 126 3.20 3.26 10.83
CA GLY A 126 4.03 3.83 11.89
C GLY A 126 4.64 5.19 11.50
N ALA A 127 5.01 5.38 10.24
CA ALA A 127 5.48 6.66 9.72
C ALA A 127 4.36 7.71 9.72
N MET A 128 3.17 7.37 9.27
CA MET A 128 2.01 8.28 9.29
C MET A 128 1.64 8.72 10.70
N THR A 129 1.58 7.81 11.66
CA THR A 129 1.32 8.16 13.06
C THR A 129 2.35 9.14 13.64
N LYS A 130 3.64 8.98 13.30
CA LYS A 130 4.68 9.94 13.71
C LYS A 130 4.46 11.32 13.08
N LEU A 131 4.10 11.39 11.81
CA LEU A 131 3.81 12.64 11.11
C LEU A 131 2.56 13.34 11.66
N GLU A 132 1.53 12.58 12.02
CA GLU A 132 0.32 13.11 12.68
C GLU A 132 0.65 13.72 14.04
N ASN A 133 1.42 13.01 14.87
CA ASN A 133 1.87 13.52 16.17
C ASN A 133 2.74 14.76 16.01
N PHE A 134 3.65 14.78 15.03
CA PHE A 134 4.45 15.96 14.72
C PHE A 134 3.59 17.15 14.30
N SER A 135 2.58 16.92 13.46
CA SER A 135 1.68 17.96 12.98
C SER A 135 0.83 18.57 14.10
N SER A 136 0.34 17.73 15.03
CA SER A 136 -0.39 18.18 16.21
C SER A 136 0.49 19.05 17.12
N ASN A 137 1.69 18.59 17.44
CA ASN A 137 2.64 19.36 18.23
C ASN A 137 3.03 20.70 17.57
N LEU A 138 3.09 20.75 16.25
CA LEU A 138 3.39 21.95 15.51
C LEU A 138 2.23 22.94 15.56
N ALA A 139 0.99 22.46 15.44
CA ALA A 139 -0.22 23.28 15.57
C ALA A 139 -0.31 23.90 16.97
N ASP A 140 -0.10 23.12 18.02
CA ASP A 140 -0.10 23.57 19.41
C ASP A 140 0.94 24.66 19.67
N ARG A 141 2.14 24.52 19.11
CA ARG A 141 3.20 25.55 19.23
C ARG A 141 2.83 26.86 18.55
N ILE A 142 2.25 26.81 17.37
CA ILE A 142 1.79 28.02 16.65
C ILE A 142 0.67 28.72 17.42
N GLU A 143 -0.22 27.95 18.07
CA GLU A 143 -1.29 28.49 18.90
C GLU A 143 -0.75 29.21 20.15
N LEU A 144 0.23 28.62 20.83
CA LEU A 144 0.88 29.23 21.99
C LEU A 144 1.62 30.55 21.65
N GLU A 145 2.28 30.60 20.50
CA GLU A 145 2.94 31.85 20.03
C GLU A 145 1.93 32.95 19.68
N LYS A 146 0.68 32.60 19.37
CA LYS A 146 -0.41 33.56 19.14
C LYS A 146 -0.91 34.20 20.44
N GLY A 147 -0.88 33.46 21.54
CA GLY A 147 -1.38 33.87 22.86
C GLY A 147 -0.41 34.73 23.66
N SER A 148 0.84 34.89 23.21
CA SER A 148 1.88 35.73 23.82
C SER A 148 2.08 37.03 23.04
#